data_862aeffea77867fda97fa0fd213dc99c
#
_entry.id   862aeffea77867fda97fa0fd213dc99c
#
_cell.length_a   1.000
_cell.length_b   1.000
_cell.length_c   1.000
_cell.angle_alpha   90.00
_cell.angle_beta   90.00
_cell.angle_gamma   90.00
#
_symmetry.space_group_name_H-M   'P 1'
#
loop_
_entity.id
_entity.type
_entity.pdbx_description
1 polymer ?
#
loop_
_entity_poly.entity_id
_entity_poly.type
_entity_poly.pdbx_seq_one_letter_code
_entity_poly.pdbx_strand_id
1 'polypeptide(L)'
;ENAIKAGAHKITIPLSVSETHSQANLRKTHAQVLEEVVKIVDLIKTLPENERPHFEGGLSTAFGCTLEGHVPQAKVVEMAEKLVELGCSEVGLADTTGYANPLQVKNMVNAVWAAVGREKLKGIHLHNTRGQGLANVMAALDIGLDTLDSSLGGLGGCPFAPGASGNIVTEDLVFLLDSMGLKTGINLDKLMSVRDIVTAALPDEQMYGFTPDASLPKGYVQTLNGGTGWGTGN
;
A
#
# COMPACT_ATOMS: atom_id res chain seq x y z
N GLU A 1 3.67 -15.01 16.30
CA GLU A 1 3.67 -16.48 16.36
C GLU A 1 2.57 -17.09 15.45
N ASN A 2 1.30 -16.66 15.56
CA ASN A 2 0.20 -17.27 14.81
C ASN A 2 0.38 -17.16 13.29
N ALA A 3 0.86 -16.02 12.78
CA ALA A 3 1.15 -15.84 11.35
C ALA A 3 2.25 -16.82 10.86
N ILE A 4 3.30 -17.02 11.66
CA ILE A 4 4.37 -17.98 11.36
C ILE A 4 3.81 -19.40 11.33
N LYS A 5 3.03 -19.79 12.35
CA LYS A 5 2.39 -21.12 12.41
C LYS A 5 1.43 -21.37 11.23
N ALA A 6 0.82 -20.30 10.71
CA ALA A 6 -0.04 -20.37 9.54
C ALA A 6 0.74 -20.39 8.20
N GLY A 7 2.06 -20.36 8.22
CA GLY A 7 2.90 -20.39 7.01
C GLY A 7 2.94 -19.06 6.24
N ALA A 8 2.78 -17.94 6.92
CA ALA A 8 2.85 -16.63 6.27
C ALA A 8 4.24 -16.40 5.63
N HIS A 9 4.27 -16.08 4.33
CA HIS A 9 5.50 -15.75 3.61
C HIS A 9 6.00 -14.34 3.93
N LYS A 10 5.09 -13.42 4.25
CA LYS A 10 5.37 -12.03 4.62
C LYS A 10 4.55 -11.62 5.83
N ILE A 11 5.16 -10.88 6.72
CA ILE A 11 4.53 -10.29 7.92
C ILE A 11 4.84 -8.81 7.91
N THR A 12 3.84 -7.96 8.14
CA THR A 12 4.00 -6.52 8.27
C THR A 12 3.65 -6.07 9.68
N ILE A 13 4.49 -5.19 10.26
CA ILE A 13 4.16 -4.46 11.48
C ILE A 13 3.90 -3.00 11.13
N PRO A 14 2.74 -2.42 11.49
CA PRO A 14 2.50 -1.00 11.29
C PRO A 14 3.27 -0.18 12.32
N LEU A 15 3.92 0.90 11.87
CA LEU A 15 4.47 1.97 12.68
C LEU A 15 3.95 3.30 12.15
N SER A 16 3.09 4.00 12.90
CA SER A 16 2.64 5.33 12.50
C SER A 16 3.75 6.34 12.74
N VAL A 17 4.17 7.08 11.71
CA VAL A 17 5.18 8.14 11.85
C VAL A 17 4.68 9.28 12.74
N SER A 18 3.38 9.56 12.73
CA SER A 18 2.70 10.38 13.74
C SER A 18 2.57 9.60 15.04
N GLU A 19 3.16 10.10 16.13
CA GLU A 19 3.07 9.42 17.42
C GLU A 19 1.68 9.50 18.04
N THR A 20 0.97 10.62 17.84
CA THR A 20 -0.43 10.75 18.26
C THR A 20 -1.31 9.72 17.56
N HIS A 21 -1.10 9.48 16.27
CA HIS A 21 -1.82 8.43 15.55
C HIS A 21 -1.42 7.03 16.03
N SER A 22 -0.14 6.80 16.35
CA SER A 22 0.31 5.53 16.93
C SER A 22 -0.40 5.24 18.25
N GLN A 23 -0.49 6.23 19.14
CA GLN A 23 -1.23 6.12 20.40
C GLN A 23 -2.72 5.84 20.17
N ALA A 24 -3.36 6.54 19.23
CA ALA A 24 -4.78 6.38 18.95
C ALA A 24 -5.09 4.99 18.35
N ASN A 25 -4.29 4.55 17.38
CA ASN A 25 -4.54 3.35 16.58
C ASN A 25 -3.96 2.08 17.22
N LEU A 26 -2.70 2.13 17.68
CA LEU A 26 -1.98 0.97 18.23
C LEU A 26 -1.94 0.96 19.75
N ARG A 27 -2.30 2.07 20.40
CA ARG A 27 -2.16 2.30 21.85
C ARG A 27 -0.71 2.12 22.34
N LYS A 28 0.26 2.47 21.47
CA LYS A 28 1.69 2.33 21.72
C LYS A 28 2.45 3.59 21.28
N THR A 29 3.50 3.93 22.03
CA THR A 29 4.52 4.89 21.63
C THR A 29 5.40 4.31 20.53
N HIS A 30 6.18 5.15 19.83
CA HIS A 30 7.19 4.68 18.89
C HIS A 30 8.16 3.71 19.54
N ALA A 31 8.66 4.03 20.76
CA ALA A 31 9.56 3.16 21.50
C ALA A 31 8.97 1.75 21.71
N GLN A 32 7.71 1.69 22.15
CA GLN A 32 7.02 0.42 22.35
C GLN A 32 6.80 -0.38 21.05
N VAL A 33 6.53 0.30 19.93
CA VAL A 33 6.42 -0.40 18.64
C VAL A 33 7.78 -0.94 18.21
N LEU A 34 8.86 -0.17 18.36
CA LEU A 34 10.22 -0.61 18.03
C LEU A 34 10.68 -1.78 18.91
N GLU A 35 10.29 -1.81 20.19
CA GLU A 35 10.50 -2.98 21.06
C GLU A 35 9.80 -4.24 20.55
N GLU A 36 8.58 -4.10 20.01
CA GLU A 36 7.89 -5.24 19.39
C GLU A 36 8.58 -5.69 18.08
N VAL A 37 9.13 -4.75 17.29
CA VAL A 37 9.94 -5.09 16.11
C VAL A 37 11.11 -5.98 16.51
N VAL A 38 11.87 -5.62 17.55
CA VAL A 38 12.99 -6.42 18.05
C VAL A 38 12.54 -7.84 18.43
N LYS A 39 11.43 -7.95 19.19
CA LYS A 39 10.89 -9.28 19.59
C LYS A 39 10.49 -10.14 18.38
N ILE A 40 9.89 -9.52 17.36
CA ILE A 40 9.49 -10.24 16.14
C ILE A 40 10.73 -10.68 15.36
N VAL A 41 11.73 -9.81 15.20
CA VAL A 41 12.99 -10.15 14.54
C VAL A 41 13.73 -11.29 15.26
N ASP A 42 13.80 -11.23 16.58
CA ASP A 42 14.43 -12.28 17.37
C ASP A 42 13.69 -13.62 17.24
N LEU A 43 12.35 -13.60 17.23
CA LEU A 43 11.55 -14.79 16.97
C LEU A 43 11.79 -15.35 15.56
N ILE A 44 11.83 -14.51 14.53
CA ILE A 44 12.10 -14.92 13.14
C ILE A 44 13.50 -15.57 13.04
N LYS A 45 14.51 -15.02 13.73
CA LYS A 45 15.87 -15.57 13.74
C LYS A 45 15.95 -16.97 14.33
N THR A 46 15.01 -17.37 15.19
CA THR A 46 14.98 -18.75 15.74
C THR A 46 14.55 -19.80 14.72
N LEU A 47 13.95 -19.38 13.60
CA LEU A 47 13.49 -20.29 12.55
C LEU A 47 14.62 -20.67 11.58
N PRO A 48 14.57 -21.87 10.96
CA PRO A 48 15.41 -22.20 9.83
C PRO A 48 15.31 -21.12 8.73
N GLU A 49 16.42 -20.84 8.06
CA GLU A 49 16.49 -19.71 7.12
C GLU A 49 15.42 -19.78 6.00
N ASN A 50 15.15 -20.97 5.49
CA ASN A 50 14.15 -21.24 4.47
C ASN A 50 12.69 -21.17 4.95
N GLU A 51 12.47 -21.03 6.27
CA GLU A 51 11.13 -20.90 6.89
C GLU A 51 10.87 -19.48 7.41
N ARG A 52 11.88 -18.59 7.31
CA ARG A 52 11.73 -17.21 7.79
C ARG A 52 10.81 -16.42 6.88
N PRO A 53 9.72 -15.85 7.42
CA PRO A 53 8.90 -14.93 6.65
C PRO A 53 9.68 -13.65 6.34
N HIS A 54 9.38 -13.04 5.22
CA HIS A 54 9.82 -11.68 4.94
C HIS A 54 9.15 -10.72 5.93
N PHE A 55 9.92 -9.83 6.56
CA PHE A 55 9.40 -8.94 7.60
C PHE A 55 9.49 -7.48 7.19
N GLU A 56 8.32 -6.84 7.08
CA GLU A 56 8.17 -5.44 6.66
C GLU A 56 7.81 -4.55 7.83
N GLY A 57 8.46 -3.38 7.91
CA GLY A 57 8.02 -2.27 8.73
C GLY A 57 7.18 -1.28 7.91
N GLY A 58 5.86 -1.28 8.10
CA GLY A 58 4.94 -0.40 7.37
C GLY A 58 4.84 0.97 8.02
N LEU A 59 5.30 2.03 7.34
CA LEU A 59 5.27 3.41 7.82
C LEU A 59 3.92 4.08 7.48
N SER A 60 2.98 4.00 8.41
CA SER A 60 1.67 4.66 8.31
C SER A 60 1.79 6.16 8.53
N THR A 61 0.84 6.94 8.00
CA THR A 61 0.83 8.42 8.07
C THR A 61 2.08 9.10 7.48
N ALA A 62 2.78 8.43 6.55
CA ALA A 62 4.03 8.94 5.99
C ALA A 62 3.88 10.26 5.21
N PHE A 63 2.70 10.58 4.72
CA PHE A 63 2.43 11.78 3.91
C PHE A 63 1.61 12.85 4.65
N GLY A 64 1.23 12.57 5.88
CA GLY A 64 0.45 13.46 6.72
C GLY A 64 -0.51 12.70 7.63
N CYS A 65 -1.01 13.38 8.65
CA CYS A 65 -1.83 12.81 9.70
C CYS A 65 -3.04 13.70 9.99
N THR A 66 -4.21 13.12 10.16
CA THR A 66 -5.44 13.85 10.53
C THR A 66 -5.38 14.42 11.96
N LEU A 67 -4.53 13.85 12.82
CA LEU A 67 -4.40 14.26 14.23
C LEU A 67 -3.25 15.27 14.42
N GLU A 68 -2.11 15.09 13.76
CA GLU A 68 -0.93 15.97 13.89
C GLU A 68 -0.77 16.94 12.71
N GLY A 69 -1.48 16.72 11.60
CA GLY A 69 -1.32 17.51 10.38
C GLY A 69 -0.07 17.12 9.59
N HIS A 70 0.88 18.03 9.46
CA HIS A 70 2.10 17.81 8.69
C HIS A 70 3.03 16.80 9.35
N VAL A 71 3.49 15.83 8.56
CA VAL A 71 4.52 14.85 8.96
C VAL A 71 5.80 15.17 8.18
N PRO A 72 6.90 15.57 8.87
CA PRO A 72 8.15 15.92 8.20
C PRO A 72 8.78 14.71 7.50
N GLN A 73 9.24 14.89 6.25
CA GLN A 73 9.94 13.84 5.49
C GLN A 73 11.14 13.26 6.26
N ALA A 74 11.91 14.10 6.96
CA ALA A 74 13.05 13.66 7.76
C ALA A 74 12.66 12.66 8.84
N LYS A 75 11.46 12.80 9.44
CA LYS A 75 10.94 11.85 10.45
C LYS A 75 10.57 10.50 9.83
N VAL A 76 10.04 10.51 8.60
CA VAL A 76 9.75 9.26 7.86
C VAL A 76 11.04 8.52 7.55
N VAL A 77 12.06 9.23 7.06
CA VAL A 77 13.38 8.67 6.77
C VAL A 77 14.03 8.10 8.04
N GLU A 78 14.05 8.85 9.15
CA GLU A 78 14.56 8.38 10.45
C GLU A 78 13.90 7.06 10.90
N MET A 79 12.57 6.96 10.76
CA MET A 79 11.85 5.74 11.14
C MET A 79 12.14 4.58 10.18
N ALA A 80 12.32 4.85 8.89
CA ALA A 80 12.73 3.83 7.92
C ALA A 80 14.12 3.25 8.26
N GLU A 81 15.10 4.12 8.55
CA GLU A 81 16.43 3.71 8.98
C GLU A 81 16.37 2.84 10.24
N LYS A 82 15.65 3.27 11.27
CA LYS A 82 15.48 2.50 12.51
C LYS A 82 14.89 1.12 12.28
N LEU A 83 13.85 0.99 11.45
CA LEU A 83 13.24 -0.30 11.14
C LEU A 83 14.21 -1.25 10.44
N VAL A 84 14.99 -0.74 9.49
CA VAL A 84 16.02 -1.53 8.79
C VAL A 84 17.16 -1.93 9.73
N GLU A 85 17.65 -1.01 10.56
CA GLU A 85 18.68 -1.27 11.57
C GLU A 85 18.25 -2.34 12.58
N LEU A 86 16.98 -2.36 12.98
CA LEU A 86 16.42 -3.38 13.88
C LEU A 86 16.22 -4.74 13.21
N GLY A 87 16.33 -4.82 11.88
CA GLY A 87 16.31 -6.08 11.15
C GLY A 87 15.05 -6.32 10.32
N CYS A 88 14.24 -5.31 10.05
CA CYS A 88 13.21 -5.42 9.03
C CYS A 88 13.85 -5.70 7.66
N SER A 89 13.29 -6.65 6.93
CA SER A 89 13.75 -7.00 5.57
C SER A 89 13.52 -5.86 4.59
N GLU A 90 12.41 -5.16 4.77
CA GLU A 90 12.02 -3.98 3.98
C GLU A 90 11.15 -3.03 4.81
N VAL A 91 10.90 -1.85 4.27
CA VAL A 91 9.93 -0.87 4.75
C VAL A 91 8.90 -0.59 3.66
N GLY A 92 7.68 -0.23 4.07
CA GLY A 92 6.61 0.23 3.18
C GLY A 92 6.18 1.64 3.56
N LEU A 93 5.78 2.45 2.59
CA LEU A 93 5.20 3.77 2.82
C LEU A 93 3.68 3.72 2.65
N ALA A 94 2.93 4.32 3.58
CA ALA A 94 1.48 4.37 3.49
C ALA A 94 0.93 5.79 3.58
N ASP A 95 0.11 6.16 2.60
CA ASP A 95 -0.72 7.36 2.59
C ASP A 95 -2.05 7.10 3.30
N THR A 96 -1.97 6.80 4.60
CA THR A 96 -3.10 6.40 5.45
C THR A 96 -4.26 7.39 5.40
N THR A 97 -3.99 8.66 5.18
CA THR A 97 -4.97 9.75 5.25
C THR A 97 -5.37 10.29 3.88
N GLY A 98 -4.75 9.82 2.81
CA GLY A 98 -4.97 10.32 1.45
C GLY A 98 -4.53 11.79 1.31
N TYR A 99 -3.40 12.17 1.93
CA TYR A 99 -2.84 13.52 1.86
C TYR A 99 -1.76 13.66 0.80
N ALA A 100 -1.21 12.53 0.32
CA ALA A 100 -0.16 12.51 -0.66
C ALA A 100 -0.59 13.14 -1.99
N ASN A 101 0.36 13.82 -2.62
CA ASN A 101 0.28 14.21 -4.01
C ASN A 101 1.48 13.64 -4.79
N PRO A 102 1.43 13.62 -6.14
CA PRO A 102 2.48 13.01 -6.97
C PRO A 102 3.89 13.51 -6.70
N LEU A 103 4.07 14.81 -6.41
CA LEU A 103 5.37 15.37 -6.09
C LEU A 103 5.90 14.86 -4.74
N GLN A 104 5.03 14.81 -3.72
CA GLN A 104 5.39 14.27 -2.41
C GLN A 104 5.75 12.78 -2.49
N VAL A 105 5.03 11.98 -3.29
CA VAL A 105 5.36 10.56 -3.50
C VAL A 105 6.78 10.42 -4.05
N LYS A 106 7.11 11.13 -5.13
CA LYS A 106 8.45 11.09 -5.73
C LYS A 106 9.54 11.51 -4.74
N ASN A 107 9.33 12.61 -4.03
CA ASN A 107 10.31 13.13 -3.08
C ASN A 107 10.52 12.19 -1.89
N MET A 108 9.43 11.67 -1.31
CA MET A 108 9.49 10.78 -0.15
C MET A 108 10.17 9.45 -0.49
N VAL A 109 9.77 8.81 -1.58
CA VAL A 109 10.36 7.55 -2.02
C VAL A 109 11.85 7.71 -2.31
N ASN A 110 12.25 8.77 -3.03
CA ASN A 110 13.66 9.04 -3.30
C ASN A 110 14.47 9.31 -2.02
N ALA A 111 13.90 10.02 -1.04
CA ALA A 111 14.57 10.27 0.23
C ALA A 111 14.79 9.00 1.04
N VAL A 112 13.76 8.12 1.11
CA VAL A 112 13.90 6.83 1.79
C VAL A 112 14.89 5.94 1.06
N TRP A 113 14.85 5.85 -0.29
CA TRP A 113 15.85 5.10 -1.05
C TRP A 113 17.29 5.59 -0.83
N ALA A 114 17.48 6.90 -0.72
CA ALA A 114 18.80 7.46 -0.43
C ALA A 114 19.34 7.03 0.95
N ALA A 115 18.45 6.82 1.92
CA ALA A 115 18.80 6.47 3.28
C ALA A 115 19.00 4.95 3.47
N VAL A 116 18.05 4.12 2.97
CA VAL A 116 18.04 2.68 3.29
C VAL A 116 18.33 1.77 2.09
N GLY A 117 18.41 2.31 0.87
CA GLY A 117 18.60 1.54 -0.36
C GLY A 117 17.29 1.21 -1.08
N ARG A 118 17.37 1.06 -2.40
CA ARG A 118 16.19 0.78 -3.25
C ARG A 118 15.59 -0.60 -2.97
N GLU A 119 16.41 -1.56 -2.61
CA GLU A 119 15.99 -2.92 -2.27
C GLU A 119 15.20 -3.01 -0.97
N LYS A 120 15.26 -1.95 -0.15
CA LYS A 120 14.56 -1.88 1.15
C LYS A 120 13.17 -1.23 1.06
N LEU A 121 12.88 -0.50 0.01
CA LEU A 121 11.55 0.07 -0.23
C LEU A 121 11.09 -0.29 -1.63
N LYS A 122 10.17 -1.26 -1.72
CA LYS A 122 9.64 -1.78 -2.99
C LYS A 122 8.19 -1.42 -3.24
N GLY A 123 7.44 -1.13 -2.17
CA GLY A 123 6.00 -0.93 -2.22
C GLY A 123 5.52 0.36 -1.60
N ILE A 124 4.36 0.81 -2.07
CA ILE A 124 3.63 1.94 -1.51
C ILE A 124 2.14 1.61 -1.42
N HIS A 125 1.56 1.93 -0.27
CA HIS A 125 0.14 1.80 0.02
C HIS A 125 -0.53 3.17 -0.09
N LEU A 126 -1.48 3.30 -1.00
CA LEU A 126 -2.09 4.57 -1.34
C LEU A 126 -3.60 4.58 -1.07
N HIS A 127 -4.07 5.69 -0.49
CA HIS A 127 -5.50 5.95 -0.31
C HIS A 127 -6.02 6.96 -1.33
N ASN A 128 -7.30 6.84 -1.67
CA ASN A 128 -7.95 7.69 -2.67
C ASN A 128 -8.88 8.75 -2.06
N THR A 129 -8.73 9.05 -0.77
CA THR A 129 -9.62 9.95 -0.01
C THR A 129 -9.88 11.31 -0.67
N ARG A 130 -8.90 11.84 -1.42
CA ARG A 130 -9.00 13.10 -2.18
C ARG A 130 -8.87 12.92 -3.68
N GLY A 131 -9.10 11.71 -4.18
CA GLY A 131 -9.07 11.43 -5.62
C GLY A 131 -7.67 11.47 -6.25
N GLN A 132 -6.59 11.46 -5.46
CA GLN A 132 -5.22 11.51 -5.99
C GLN A 132 -4.54 10.14 -6.06
N GLY A 133 -5.21 9.07 -5.64
CA GLY A 133 -4.62 7.74 -5.53
C GLY A 133 -3.98 7.26 -6.82
N LEU A 134 -4.70 7.27 -7.94
CA LEU A 134 -4.14 6.82 -9.24
C LEU A 134 -3.07 7.78 -9.80
N ALA A 135 -3.16 9.08 -9.53
CA ALA A 135 -2.09 10.01 -9.89
C ALA A 135 -0.80 9.71 -9.10
N ASN A 136 -0.93 9.34 -7.83
CA ASN A 136 0.17 8.92 -6.98
C ASN A 136 0.77 7.58 -7.46
N VAL A 137 -0.05 6.65 -7.93
CA VAL A 137 0.41 5.41 -8.59
C VAL A 137 1.31 5.74 -9.77
N MET A 138 0.87 6.62 -10.67
CA MET A 138 1.68 7.03 -11.83
C MET A 138 3.01 7.66 -11.41
N ALA A 139 3.00 8.49 -10.37
CA ALA A 139 4.21 9.09 -9.85
C ALA A 139 5.18 8.06 -9.26
N ALA A 140 4.67 7.02 -8.61
CA ALA A 140 5.48 5.91 -8.08
C ALA A 140 6.09 5.07 -9.21
N LEU A 141 5.31 4.73 -10.23
CA LEU A 141 5.79 3.99 -11.41
C LEU A 141 6.86 4.76 -12.18
N ASP A 142 6.70 6.09 -12.37
CA ASP A 142 7.65 6.94 -13.08
C ASP A 142 9.08 6.89 -12.49
N ILE A 143 9.19 6.70 -11.18
CA ILE A 143 10.50 6.60 -10.51
C ILE A 143 10.97 5.15 -10.34
N GLY A 144 10.17 4.17 -10.79
CA GLY A 144 10.52 2.75 -10.79
C GLY A 144 10.15 2.01 -9.51
N LEU A 145 9.17 2.49 -8.75
CA LEU A 145 8.52 1.72 -7.70
C LEU A 145 7.41 0.89 -8.35
N ASP A 146 7.39 -0.43 -8.14
CA ASP A 146 6.58 -1.37 -8.92
C ASP A 146 5.60 -2.23 -8.09
N THR A 147 5.65 -2.11 -6.78
CA THR A 147 4.73 -2.82 -5.89
C THR A 147 3.68 -1.87 -5.33
N LEU A 148 2.43 -2.15 -5.63
CA LEU A 148 1.28 -1.31 -5.31
C LEU A 148 0.20 -2.14 -4.62
N ASP A 149 -0.30 -1.63 -3.50
CA ASP A 149 -1.42 -2.23 -2.80
C ASP A 149 -2.73 -1.57 -3.21
N SER A 150 -3.81 -2.33 -3.21
CA SER A 150 -5.15 -1.83 -3.48
C SER A 150 -6.20 -2.71 -2.80
N SER A 151 -7.44 -2.26 -2.78
CA SER A 151 -8.55 -3.04 -2.24
C SER A 151 -9.73 -3.06 -3.20
N LEU A 152 -10.45 -4.18 -3.24
CA LEU A 152 -11.69 -4.34 -3.98
C LEU A 152 -12.69 -3.26 -3.55
N GLY A 153 -13.24 -2.51 -4.51
CA GLY A 153 -14.15 -1.42 -4.23
C GLY A 153 -13.59 -0.31 -3.35
N GLY A 154 -12.28 -0.26 -3.13
CA GLY A 154 -11.65 0.71 -2.23
C GLY A 154 -11.93 0.45 -0.75
N LEU A 155 -12.39 -0.75 -0.38
CA LEU A 155 -12.68 -1.11 1.01
C LEU A 155 -11.48 -0.90 1.93
N GLY A 156 -11.73 -0.46 3.17
CA GLY A 156 -10.70 -0.27 4.18
C GLY A 156 -10.31 1.19 4.36
N GLY A 157 -11.09 1.94 5.14
CA GLY A 157 -10.76 3.27 5.64
C GLY A 157 -10.05 3.19 7.00
N CYS A 158 -9.44 4.29 7.40
CA CYS A 158 -8.92 4.44 8.75
C CYS A 158 -9.96 5.12 9.64
N PRO A 159 -10.37 4.55 10.78
CA PRO A 159 -11.35 5.18 11.67
C PRO A 159 -10.84 6.50 12.24
N PHE A 160 -9.52 6.73 12.25
CA PHE A 160 -8.89 7.98 12.67
C PHE A 160 -8.62 8.95 11.50
N ALA A 161 -9.16 8.68 10.31
CA ALA A 161 -9.13 9.55 9.14
C ALA A 161 -10.58 9.83 8.68
N PRO A 162 -11.31 10.74 9.32
CA PRO A 162 -12.69 11.05 8.97
C PRO A 162 -12.84 11.46 7.50
N GLY A 163 -13.84 10.90 6.82
CA GLY A 163 -14.08 11.13 5.39
C GLY A 163 -13.13 10.38 4.45
N ALA A 164 -12.30 9.48 4.98
CA ALA A 164 -11.47 8.61 4.16
C ALA A 164 -12.35 7.63 3.37
N SER A 165 -12.36 7.75 2.04
CA SER A 165 -13.05 6.81 1.15
C SER A 165 -12.35 5.43 1.09
N GLY A 166 -11.17 5.30 1.72
CA GLY A 166 -10.42 4.05 1.76
C GLY A 166 -9.28 3.98 0.74
N ASN A 167 -8.89 2.75 0.45
CA ASN A 167 -7.81 2.43 -0.47
C ASN A 167 -8.07 2.88 -1.90
N ILE A 168 -7.03 2.91 -2.73
CA ILE A 168 -7.24 2.91 -4.18
C ILE A 168 -8.03 1.64 -4.57
N VAL A 169 -8.92 1.80 -5.55
CA VAL A 169 -9.81 0.73 -6.01
C VAL A 169 -9.03 -0.24 -6.88
N THR A 170 -9.04 -1.52 -6.56
CA THR A 170 -8.30 -2.54 -7.32
C THR A 170 -8.75 -2.59 -8.78
N GLU A 171 -10.05 -2.49 -9.05
CA GLU A 171 -10.62 -2.54 -10.39
C GLU A 171 -10.11 -1.39 -11.26
N ASP A 172 -10.06 -0.18 -10.69
CA ASP A 172 -9.55 1.01 -11.39
C ASP A 172 -8.04 0.95 -11.59
N LEU A 173 -7.30 0.47 -10.58
CA LEU A 173 -5.85 0.26 -10.66
C LEU A 173 -5.49 -0.74 -11.75
N VAL A 174 -6.14 -1.90 -11.75
CA VAL A 174 -5.87 -2.96 -12.74
C VAL A 174 -6.22 -2.49 -14.14
N PHE A 175 -7.34 -1.78 -14.33
CA PHE A 175 -7.69 -1.19 -15.62
C PHE A 175 -6.65 -0.16 -16.08
N LEU A 176 -6.20 0.73 -15.19
CA LEU A 176 -5.15 1.71 -15.50
C LEU A 176 -3.89 1.02 -16.00
N LEU A 177 -3.36 0.08 -15.22
CA LEU A 177 -2.11 -0.62 -15.54
C LEU A 177 -2.23 -1.45 -16.82
N ASP A 178 -3.31 -2.21 -16.96
CA ASP A 178 -3.56 -3.05 -18.12
C ASP A 178 -3.75 -2.21 -19.40
N SER A 179 -4.46 -1.08 -19.31
CA SER A 179 -4.65 -0.14 -20.44
C SER A 179 -3.34 0.48 -20.93
N MET A 180 -2.33 0.56 -20.07
CA MET A 180 -0.97 1.00 -20.39
C MET A 180 -0.09 -0.15 -20.94
N GLY A 181 -0.61 -1.36 -21.08
CA GLY A 181 0.14 -2.53 -21.52
C GLY A 181 0.94 -3.24 -20.42
N LEU A 182 0.75 -2.86 -19.16
CA LEU A 182 1.41 -3.49 -18.03
C LEU A 182 0.65 -4.75 -17.60
N LYS A 183 1.35 -5.87 -17.54
CA LYS A 183 0.75 -7.16 -17.21
C LYS A 183 0.59 -7.32 -15.69
N THR A 184 -0.61 -7.20 -15.19
CA THR A 184 -0.93 -7.43 -13.77
C THR A 184 -1.15 -8.91 -13.44
N GLY A 185 -1.47 -9.73 -14.44
CA GLY A 185 -1.89 -11.13 -14.26
C GLY A 185 -3.33 -11.28 -13.74
N ILE A 186 -4.05 -10.17 -13.51
CA ILE A 186 -5.42 -10.15 -13.00
C ILE A 186 -6.41 -10.13 -14.17
N ASN A 187 -7.38 -11.03 -14.14
CA ASN A 187 -8.48 -11.05 -15.09
C ASN A 187 -9.58 -10.08 -14.60
N LEU A 188 -9.81 -8.97 -15.33
CA LEU A 188 -10.77 -7.94 -14.95
C LEU A 188 -12.22 -8.46 -14.90
N ASP A 189 -12.63 -9.33 -15.83
CA ASP A 189 -14.00 -9.85 -15.83
C ASP A 189 -14.27 -10.71 -14.60
N LYS A 190 -13.29 -11.55 -14.21
CA LYS A 190 -13.35 -12.32 -12.97
C LYS A 190 -13.33 -11.43 -11.73
N LEU A 191 -12.50 -10.37 -11.75
CA LEU A 191 -12.43 -9.41 -10.65
C LEU A 191 -13.79 -8.73 -10.42
N MET A 192 -14.47 -8.32 -11.51
CA MET A 192 -15.81 -7.75 -11.42
C MET A 192 -16.83 -8.77 -10.82
N SER A 193 -16.75 -10.02 -11.23
CA SER A 193 -17.62 -11.07 -10.65
C SER A 193 -17.37 -11.29 -9.14
N VAL A 194 -16.12 -11.18 -8.68
CA VAL A 194 -15.78 -11.25 -7.25
C VAL A 194 -16.30 -10.02 -6.50
N ARG A 195 -16.26 -8.85 -7.12
CA ARG A 195 -16.83 -7.62 -6.55
C ARG A 195 -18.31 -7.79 -6.22
N ASP A 196 -19.10 -8.41 -7.10
CA ASP A 196 -20.53 -8.66 -6.88
C ASP A 196 -20.76 -9.53 -5.62
N ILE A 197 -19.91 -10.53 -5.42
CA ILE A 197 -19.97 -11.40 -4.23
C ILE A 197 -19.66 -10.59 -2.96
N VAL A 198 -18.64 -9.74 -2.99
CA VAL A 198 -18.26 -8.90 -1.84
C VAL A 198 -19.36 -7.87 -1.53
N THR A 199 -19.93 -7.24 -2.55
CA THR A 199 -21.05 -6.29 -2.40
C THR A 199 -22.26 -6.97 -1.75
N ALA A 200 -22.59 -8.19 -2.17
CA ALA A 200 -23.68 -8.96 -1.56
C ALA A 200 -23.39 -9.38 -0.11
N ALA A 201 -22.13 -9.64 0.22
CA ALA A 201 -21.72 -10.04 1.57
C ALA A 201 -21.60 -8.84 2.54
N LEU A 202 -21.39 -7.65 2.03
CA LEU A 202 -21.19 -6.41 2.79
C LEU A 202 -22.16 -5.31 2.30
N PRO A 203 -23.48 -5.49 2.46
CA PRO A 203 -24.48 -4.62 1.85
C PRO A 203 -24.47 -3.18 2.42
N ASP A 204 -23.93 -3.00 3.62
CA ASP A 204 -23.85 -1.69 4.29
C ASP A 204 -22.54 -0.95 4.00
N GLU A 205 -21.58 -1.60 3.31
CA GLU A 205 -20.31 -0.99 2.96
C GLU A 205 -20.36 -0.35 1.58
N GLN A 206 -19.90 0.89 1.51
CA GLN A 206 -19.85 1.60 0.23
C GLN A 206 -18.69 1.08 -0.63
N MET A 207 -19.02 0.59 -1.82
CA MET A 207 -18.05 0.18 -2.84
C MET A 207 -17.84 1.33 -3.83
N TYR A 208 -16.56 1.70 -4.02
CA TYR A 208 -16.16 2.72 -4.99
C TYR A 208 -15.62 2.07 -6.27
N GLY A 209 -15.46 2.85 -7.33
CA GLY A 209 -14.77 2.46 -8.56
C GLY A 209 -15.44 3.01 -9.81
N PHE A 210 -14.66 3.65 -10.66
CA PHE A 210 -15.15 4.18 -11.95
C PHE A 210 -15.22 3.09 -13.01
N THR A 211 -14.29 2.16 -13.03
CA THR A 211 -14.26 1.06 -14.00
C THR A 211 -15.45 0.11 -13.86
N PRO A 212 -15.86 -0.30 -12.64
CA PRO A 212 -17.07 -1.09 -12.46
C PRO A 212 -18.33 -0.36 -12.95
N ASP A 213 -18.44 0.95 -12.68
CA ASP A 213 -19.63 1.73 -13.04
C ASP A 213 -19.72 2.00 -14.55
N ALA A 214 -18.58 2.23 -15.20
CA ALA A 214 -18.52 2.54 -16.63
C ALA A 214 -18.41 1.32 -17.54
N SER A 215 -18.03 0.16 -16.99
CA SER A 215 -17.64 -1.04 -17.74
C SER A 215 -16.36 -0.83 -18.57
N LEU A 216 -15.86 -1.91 -19.18
CA LEU A 216 -14.69 -1.85 -20.05
C LEU A 216 -15.05 -1.22 -21.41
N PRO A 217 -14.13 -0.48 -22.04
CA PRO A 217 -14.36 0.11 -23.37
C PRO A 217 -14.70 -0.96 -24.42
N LYS A 218 -15.59 -0.63 -25.35
CA LYS A 218 -15.97 -1.55 -26.43
C LYS A 218 -14.73 -1.97 -27.25
N GLY A 219 -14.50 -3.26 -27.34
CA GLY A 219 -13.34 -3.82 -28.06
C GLY A 219 -12.04 -3.84 -27.27
N TYR A 220 -12.10 -3.53 -25.98
CA TYR A 220 -10.95 -3.65 -25.08
C TYR A 220 -10.52 -5.11 -24.96
N VAL A 221 -9.22 -5.36 -25.18
CA VAL A 221 -8.61 -6.68 -25.01
C VAL A 221 -7.53 -6.58 -23.93
N GLN A 222 -7.75 -7.27 -22.82
CA GLN A 222 -6.81 -7.29 -21.71
C GLN A 222 -5.46 -7.86 -22.12
N THR A 223 -4.37 -7.38 -21.51
CA THR A 223 -3.00 -7.88 -21.75
C THR A 223 -2.88 -9.37 -21.45
N LEU A 224 -3.63 -9.90 -20.49
CA LEU A 224 -3.73 -11.32 -20.16
C LEU A 224 -4.23 -12.16 -21.36
N ASN A 225 -5.07 -11.57 -22.21
CA ASN A 225 -5.66 -12.20 -23.39
C ASN A 225 -4.96 -11.78 -24.70
N GLY A 226 -3.72 -11.29 -24.61
CA GLY A 226 -2.91 -10.88 -25.76
C GLY A 226 -3.12 -9.42 -26.20
N GLY A 227 -3.87 -8.62 -25.42
CA GLY A 227 -3.94 -7.18 -25.64
C GLY A 227 -2.60 -6.49 -25.38
N THR A 228 -2.41 -5.33 -25.99
CA THR A 228 -1.18 -4.50 -25.87
C THR A 228 -1.42 -3.21 -25.09
N GLY A 229 -2.57 -3.10 -24.45
CA GLY A 229 -3.05 -1.88 -23.81
C GLY A 229 -3.94 -1.07 -24.75
N TRP A 230 -4.62 -0.07 -24.16
CA TRP A 230 -5.52 0.82 -24.87
C TRP A 230 -4.78 2.11 -25.22
N GLY A 231 -4.61 2.39 -26.49
CA GLY A 231 -3.90 3.60 -26.95
C GLY A 231 -2.41 3.42 -27.20
N THR A 232 -1.86 2.21 -27.10
CA THR A 232 -0.56 1.86 -27.67
C THR A 232 -0.71 1.64 -29.18
N GLY A 233 -1.41 2.58 -29.84
CA GLY A 233 -1.65 2.53 -31.28
C GLY A 233 -0.35 2.57 -32.07
N ASN A 234 -0.32 1.83 -33.15
CA ASN A 234 0.67 1.85 -34.21
C ASN A 234 0.87 3.26 -34.76
#